data_bddaf0e9fb0707c6d4fbcad009e53435
#
_entry.id   bddaf0e9fb0707c6d4fbcad009e53435
#
_cell.length_a   1.000
_cell.length_b   1.000
_cell.length_c   1.000
_cell.angle_alpha   90.00
_cell.angle_beta   90.00
_cell.angle_gamma   90.00
#
_symmetry.space_group_name_H-M   'P 1'
#
loop_
_entity.id
_entity.type
_entity.pdbx_description
1 polymer ?
#
loop_
_entity_poly.entity_id
_entity_poly.type
_entity_poly.pdbx_seq_one_letter_code
_entity_poly.pdbx_strand_id
1 'polypeptide(L)'
;RDRKITYFNVLVFTVLLLTMGGCNEDKFLKEDPRDALYPENLLVDYNGFKSMITPLYGLMRAEYRRADAMGGSIALCLHSAWGGGVDNSWANNSHAEMKFLYNPKEITYTDLAIWNNIFQWGYRIINTANMVISRADNDGINWGSGADAENRKNEVLAEARFFRAWAYRPLTYSFG
;
A
#
# COMPACT_ATOMS: atom_id res chain seq x y z
N ARG A 1 -21.59 66.81 4.67
CA ARG A 1 -21.96 65.79 3.63
C ARG A 1 -20.91 64.70 3.57
N ASP A 2 -19.64 65.05 3.68
CA ASP A 2 -18.49 64.13 3.53
C ASP A 2 -18.37 63.10 4.68
N ARG A 3 -18.67 63.52 5.92
CA ARG A 3 -18.65 62.58 7.08
C ARG A 3 -19.64 61.42 6.97
N LYS A 4 -20.83 61.65 6.39
CA LYS A 4 -21.81 60.55 6.22
C LYS A 4 -21.36 59.54 5.21
N ILE A 5 -20.69 59.95 4.14
CA ILE A 5 -20.13 59.10 3.11
C ILE A 5 -18.98 58.25 3.71
N THR A 6 -18.16 58.83 4.55
CA THR A 6 -17.06 58.10 5.23
C THR A 6 -17.59 57.01 6.16
N TYR A 7 -18.63 57.29 6.96
CA TYR A 7 -19.20 56.28 7.84
C TYR A 7 -19.89 55.18 7.05
N PHE A 8 -20.54 55.48 5.94
CA PHE A 8 -21.17 54.49 5.07
C PHE A 8 -20.10 53.54 4.46
N ASN A 9 -19.02 54.11 3.96
CA ASN A 9 -17.90 53.31 3.39
C ASN A 9 -17.24 52.44 4.44
N VAL A 10 -17.03 52.93 5.65
CA VAL A 10 -16.49 52.12 6.77
C VAL A 10 -17.41 51.01 7.14
N LEU A 11 -18.74 51.27 7.21
CA LEU A 11 -19.73 50.21 7.51
C LEU A 11 -19.72 49.14 6.44
N VAL A 12 -19.75 49.47 5.17
CA VAL A 12 -19.71 48.55 4.04
C VAL A 12 -18.44 47.69 4.07
N PHE A 13 -17.29 48.35 4.34
CA PHE A 13 -16.01 47.62 4.42
C PHE A 13 -15.96 46.67 5.63
N THR A 14 -16.53 47.05 6.78
CA THR A 14 -16.63 46.18 7.95
C THR A 14 -17.55 44.96 7.71
N VAL A 15 -18.68 45.18 7.04
CA VAL A 15 -19.60 44.09 6.68
C VAL A 15 -18.92 43.13 5.68
N LEU A 16 -18.17 43.65 4.71
CA LEU A 16 -17.42 42.87 3.74
C LEU A 16 -16.34 41.98 4.40
N LEU A 17 -15.63 42.54 5.41
CA LEU A 17 -14.62 41.80 6.18
C LEU A 17 -15.25 40.68 7.03
N LEU A 18 -16.45 40.87 7.56
CA LEU A 18 -17.17 39.88 8.36
C LEU A 18 -17.68 38.69 7.53
N THR A 19 -17.94 38.91 6.23
CA THR A 19 -18.40 37.83 5.33
C THR A 19 -17.27 36.93 4.82
N MET A 20 -16.00 37.34 4.92
CA MET A 20 -14.83 36.57 4.46
C MET A 20 -14.35 35.50 5.47
N GLY A 21 -14.87 35.47 6.69
CA GLY A 21 -14.44 34.57 7.76
C GLY A 21 -15.16 33.22 7.86
N GLY A 22 -15.93 32.78 6.84
CA GLY A 22 -16.94 31.74 7.01
C GLY A 22 -16.68 30.34 6.49
N CYS A 23 -15.59 30.08 5.77
CA CYS A 23 -15.34 28.73 5.25
C CYS A 23 -14.25 28.03 6.07
N ASN A 24 -14.66 27.10 6.91
CA ASN A 24 -13.75 26.12 7.49
C ASN A 24 -13.55 25.00 6.44
N GLU A 25 -12.56 25.19 5.56
CA GLU A 25 -12.25 24.27 4.46
C GLU A 25 -11.95 22.87 4.98
N ASP A 26 -11.27 22.75 6.12
CA ASP A 26 -10.90 21.47 6.72
C ASP A 26 -12.11 20.61 7.08
N LYS A 27 -13.23 21.26 7.44
CA LYS A 27 -14.47 20.56 7.79
C LYS A 27 -15.34 20.25 6.58
N PHE A 28 -15.29 21.10 5.55
CA PHE A 28 -16.05 20.95 4.31
C PHE A 28 -15.40 19.92 3.37
N LEU A 29 -14.07 19.89 3.33
CA LEU A 29 -13.29 18.98 2.46
C LEU A 29 -12.99 17.63 3.12
N LYS A 30 -13.36 17.45 4.40
CA LYS A 30 -13.21 16.16 5.05
C LYS A 30 -14.26 15.19 4.50
N GLU A 31 -13.81 14.37 3.55
CA GLU A 31 -14.60 13.21 3.13
C GLU A 31 -14.78 12.27 4.31
N ASP A 32 -16.03 11.98 4.66
CA ASP A 32 -16.41 10.92 5.59
C ASP A 32 -17.24 9.87 4.83
N PRO A 33 -16.57 9.05 4.02
CA PRO A 33 -17.23 8.05 3.19
C PRO A 33 -17.69 6.90 4.09
N ARG A 34 -18.99 6.86 4.32
CA ARG A 34 -19.63 5.84 5.18
C ARG A 34 -19.63 4.45 4.56
N ASP A 35 -19.50 4.37 3.24
CA ASP A 35 -19.66 3.13 2.46
C ASP A 35 -18.33 2.54 1.99
N ALA A 36 -17.19 3.17 2.25
CA ALA A 36 -15.89 2.65 1.87
C ALA A 36 -15.08 2.18 3.07
N LEU A 37 -14.38 1.05 2.89
CA LEU A 37 -13.47 0.52 3.89
C LEU A 37 -12.15 1.29 3.82
N TYR A 38 -11.99 2.24 4.74
CA TYR A 38 -10.74 2.97 4.95
C TYR A 38 -9.98 2.40 6.15
N PRO A 39 -8.66 2.54 6.18
CA PRO A 39 -7.87 2.08 7.32
C PRO A 39 -8.35 2.65 8.65
N GLU A 40 -8.89 3.88 8.65
CA GLU A 40 -9.40 4.57 9.84
C GLU A 40 -10.63 3.90 10.44
N ASN A 41 -11.52 3.36 9.63
CA ASN A 41 -12.75 2.71 10.09
C ASN A 41 -12.62 1.18 10.17
N LEU A 42 -11.65 0.60 9.46
CA LEU A 42 -11.40 -0.84 9.47
C LEU A 42 -10.46 -1.27 10.60
N LEU A 43 -9.37 -0.52 10.84
CA LEU A 43 -8.33 -0.88 11.80
C LEU A 43 -8.66 -0.31 13.20
N VAL A 44 -9.82 -0.67 13.73
CA VAL A 44 -10.33 -0.23 15.04
C VAL A 44 -10.38 -1.36 16.06
N ASP A 45 -10.32 -2.61 15.61
CA ASP A 45 -10.33 -3.80 16.46
C ASP A 45 -9.49 -4.95 15.88
N TYR A 46 -9.30 -6.01 16.67
CA TYR A 46 -8.54 -7.19 16.27
C TYR A 46 -9.04 -7.81 14.95
N ASN A 47 -10.34 -7.88 14.72
CA ASN A 47 -10.91 -8.48 13.52
C ASN A 47 -10.62 -7.63 12.27
N GLY A 48 -10.68 -6.31 12.39
CA GLY A 48 -10.28 -5.39 11.34
C GLY A 48 -8.81 -5.57 10.94
N PHE A 49 -7.91 -5.68 11.91
CA PHE A 49 -6.50 -5.99 11.65
C PHE A 49 -6.29 -7.35 10.99
N LYS A 50 -6.96 -8.40 11.46
CA LYS A 50 -6.90 -9.74 10.83
C LYS A 50 -7.45 -9.73 9.40
N SER A 51 -8.47 -8.92 9.11
CA SER A 51 -9.00 -8.77 7.76
C SER A 51 -8.00 -8.15 6.79
N MET A 52 -7.12 -7.27 7.25
CA MET A 52 -6.03 -6.70 6.45
C MET A 52 -4.84 -7.65 6.27
N ILE A 53 -4.58 -8.52 7.24
CA ILE A 53 -3.48 -9.49 7.18
C ILE A 53 -3.85 -10.70 6.32
N THR A 54 -5.08 -11.20 6.42
CA THR A 54 -5.52 -12.41 5.71
C THR A 54 -5.23 -12.38 4.20
N PRO A 55 -5.47 -11.28 3.45
CA PRO A 55 -5.09 -11.20 2.04
C PRO A 55 -3.59 -11.34 1.76
N LEU A 56 -2.72 -11.03 2.74
CA LEU A 56 -1.27 -11.17 2.56
C LEU A 56 -0.85 -12.63 2.38
N TYR A 57 -1.55 -13.56 3.03
CA TYR A 57 -1.37 -15.01 2.77
C TYR A 57 -1.68 -15.38 1.31
N GLY A 58 -2.69 -14.74 0.72
CA GLY A 58 -3.01 -14.91 -0.70
C GLY A 58 -1.89 -14.37 -1.61
N LEU A 59 -1.38 -13.19 -1.31
CA LEU A 59 -0.26 -12.60 -2.03
C LEU A 59 1.03 -13.42 -1.89
N MET A 60 1.30 -13.98 -0.70
CA MET A 60 2.43 -14.87 -0.48
C MET A 60 2.31 -16.16 -1.31
N ARG A 61 1.12 -16.73 -1.43
CA ARG A 61 0.87 -17.92 -2.27
C ARG A 61 1.12 -17.63 -3.76
N ALA A 62 0.96 -16.39 -4.21
CA ALA A 62 1.25 -16.00 -5.58
C ALA A 62 2.72 -16.18 -5.97
N GLU A 63 3.65 -16.24 -5.00
CA GLU A 63 5.05 -16.58 -5.24
C GLU A 63 5.22 -17.96 -5.88
N TYR A 64 4.33 -18.91 -5.56
CA TYR A 64 4.43 -20.30 -6.00
C TYR A 64 3.31 -20.74 -6.95
N ARG A 65 2.29 -19.93 -7.10
CA ARG A 65 1.13 -20.24 -7.95
C ARG A 65 0.81 -19.07 -8.86
N ARG A 66 0.32 -19.40 -10.05
CA ARG A 66 -0.24 -18.40 -10.96
C ARG A 66 -1.41 -17.69 -10.27
N ALA A 67 -1.25 -16.41 -10.02
CA ALA A 67 -2.31 -15.55 -9.50
C ALA A 67 -2.83 -14.72 -10.67
N ASP A 68 -4.00 -15.07 -11.19
CA ASP A 68 -4.59 -14.44 -12.37
C ASP A 68 -4.87 -12.93 -12.17
N ALA A 69 -5.02 -12.51 -10.91
CA ALA A 69 -5.28 -11.10 -10.56
C ALA A 69 -4.09 -10.14 -10.76
N MET A 70 -2.88 -10.65 -11.00
CA MET A 70 -1.66 -9.82 -11.14
C MET A 70 -1.04 -9.87 -12.54
N GLY A 71 -1.78 -10.30 -13.55
CA GLY A 71 -1.34 -10.22 -14.95
C GLY A 71 -0.17 -11.13 -15.33
N GLY A 72 0.25 -12.01 -14.45
CA GLY A 72 1.36 -12.93 -14.67
C GLY A 72 1.65 -13.78 -13.45
N SER A 73 2.44 -14.82 -13.62
CA SER A 73 2.87 -15.65 -12.51
C SER A 73 4.07 -14.99 -11.81
N ILE A 74 3.87 -14.50 -10.60
CA ILE A 74 4.99 -14.04 -9.75
C ILE A 74 5.97 -15.18 -9.54
N ALA A 75 5.48 -16.42 -9.37
CA ALA A 75 6.31 -17.61 -9.32
C ALA A 75 7.21 -17.73 -10.56
N LEU A 76 6.67 -17.54 -11.76
CA LEU A 76 7.45 -17.58 -12.98
C LEU A 76 8.50 -16.47 -13.01
N CYS A 77 8.12 -15.25 -12.61
CA CYS A 77 9.05 -14.13 -12.57
C CYS A 77 10.23 -14.37 -11.62
N LEU A 78 9.96 -14.82 -10.39
CA LEU A 78 10.99 -15.09 -9.39
C LEU A 78 11.86 -16.29 -9.77
N HIS A 79 11.26 -17.38 -10.24
CA HIS A 79 12.02 -18.56 -10.67
C HIS A 79 12.88 -18.25 -11.90
N SER A 80 12.42 -17.41 -12.78
CA SER A 80 13.19 -16.96 -13.94
C SER A 80 14.39 -16.11 -13.54
N ALA A 81 14.16 -15.18 -12.60
CA ALA A 81 15.23 -14.33 -12.09
C ALA A 81 16.35 -15.13 -11.39
N TRP A 82 16.00 -16.30 -10.82
CA TRP A 82 16.97 -17.13 -10.09
C TRP A 82 17.51 -18.31 -10.90
N GLY A 83 16.71 -18.83 -11.82
CA GLY A 83 17.04 -20.00 -12.63
C GLY A 83 17.53 -19.66 -14.03
N GLY A 84 17.36 -18.42 -14.49
CA GLY A 84 17.87 -17.98 -15.75
C GLY A 84 19.38 -17.71 -15.72
N GLY A 85 20.09 -18.08 -16.77
CA GLY A 85 21.53 -17.84 -16.86
C GLY A 85 22.42 -18.87 -16.13
N VAL A 86 21.84 -19.97 -15.66
CA VAL A 86 22.61 -21.09 -15.11
C VAL A 86 22.76 -22.21 -16.13
N ASP A 87 23.82 -23.02 -16.01
CA ASP A 87 24.22 -24.03 -17.00
C ASP A 87 23.13 -25.09 -17.29
N ASN A 88 22.26 -25.37 -16.33
CA ASN A 88 21.22 -26.38 -16.42
C ASN A 88 19.81 -25.84 -16.61
N SER A 89 19.66 -24.55 -16.91
CA SER A 89 18.37 -23.90 -17.11
C SER A 89 18.34 -23.10 -18.41
N TRP A 90 17.37 -23.38 -19.26
CA TRP A 90 17.16 -22.76 -20.54
C TRP A 90 15.74 -22.19 -20.65
N ALA A 91 15.61 -20.93 -21.05
CA ALA A 91 14.33 -20.33 -21.39
C ALA A 91 13.95 -20.70 -22.82
N ASN A 92 12.78 -21.31 -22.99
CA ASN A 92 12.24 -21.58 -24.33
C ASN A 92 11.70 -20.29 -24.99
N ASN A 93 11.33 -20.38 -26.28
CA ASN A 93 10.87 -19.22 -27.05
C ASN A 93 9.55 -18.62 -26.55
N SER A 94 8.76 -19.38 -25.77
CA SER A 94 7.50 -18.90 -25.19
C SER A 94 7.69 -17.95 -24.01
N HIS A 95 8.92 -17.84 -23.49
CA HIS A 95 9.29 -16.98 -22.37
C HIS A 95 10.46 -16.09 -22.78
N ALA A 96 10.22 -15.30 -23.83
CA ALA A 96 11.23 -14.40 -24.41
C ALA A 96 11.78 -13.40 -23.39
N GLU A 97 10.95 -13.02 -22.42
CA GLU A 97 11.30 -12.15 -21.29
C GLU A 97 12.43 -12.69 -20.40
N MET A 98 12.69 -13.99 -20.44
CA MET A 98 13.82 -14.59 -19.70
C MET A 98 15.13 -14.55 -20.49
N LYS A 99 15.08 -14.26 -21.77
CA LYS A 99 16.27 -14.23 -22.63
C LYS A 99 17.20 -13.08 -22.29
N PHE A 100 16.70 -12.02 -21.65
CA PHE A 100 17.54 -10.89 -21.28
C PHE A 100 18.67 -11.30 -20.33
N LEU A 101 18.51 -12.37 -19.55
CA LEU A 101 19.55 -12.90 -18.66
C LEU A 101 20.72 -13.49 -19.46
N TYR A 102 20.46 -13.95 -20.69
CA TYR A 102 21.48 -14.51 -21.59
C TYR A 102 21.97 -13.48 -22.62
N ASN A 103 21.12 -12.53 -22.98
CA ASN A 103 21.42 -11.53 -24.01
C ASN A 103 20.91 -10.14 -23.59
N PRO A 104 21.64 -9.44 -22.72
CA PRO A 104 21.22 -8.13 -22.23
C PRO A 104 21.11 -7.04 -23.28
N LYS A 105 21.60 -7.28 -24.51
CA LYS A 105 21.48 -6.33 -25.63
C LYS A 105 20.11 -6.33 -26.29
N GLU A 106 19.28 -7.34 -26.00
CA GLU A 106 17.94 -7.49 -26.58
C GLU A 106 16.83 -7.16 -25.57
N ILE A 107 17.13 -6.45 -24.47
CA ILE A 107 16.13 -6.04 -23.49
C ILE A 107 15.15 -5.07 -24.13
N THR A 108 13.88 -5.48 -24.23
CA THR A 108 12.78 -4.63 -24.66
C THR A 108 11.96 -4.14 -23.48
N TYR A 109 11.13 -3.11 -23.69
CA TYR A 109 10.22 -2.61 -22.65
C TYR A 109 9.28 -3.71 -22.12
N THR A 110 8.91 -4.67 -22.96
CA THR A 110 8.05 -5.80 -22.58
C THR A 110 8.72 -6.72 -21.56
N ASP A 111 10.04 -6.85 -21.62
CA ASP A 111 10.82 -7.70 -20.73
C ASP A 111 10.88 -7.10 -19.30
N LEU A 112 10.73 -5.78 -19.18
CA LEU A 112 10.66 -5.08 -17.91
C LEU A 112 9.37 -5.37 -17.15
N ALA A 113 8.33 -5.89 -17.78
CA ALA A 113 7.05 -6.20 -17.14
C ALA A 113 7.20 -7.22 -16.01
N ILE A 114 8.12 -8.20 -16.13
CA ILE A 114 8.43 -9.18 -15.09
C ILE A 114 8.94 -8.49 -13.83
N TRP A 115 9.91 -7.61 -14.00
CA TRP A 115 10.52 -6.88 -12.88
C TRP A 115 9.54 -5.93 -12.22
N ASN A 116 8.71 -5.27 -13.03
CA ASN A 116 7.64 -4.42 -12.53
C ASN A 116 6.61 -5.22 -11.72
N ASN A 117 6.25 -6.43 -12.15
CA ASN A 117 5.34 -7.30 -11.42
C ASN A 117 5.92 -7.73 -10.06
N ILE A 118 7.20 -8.10 -10.00
CA ILE A 118 7.88 -8.44 -8.74
C ILE A 118 7.89 -7.22 -7.80
N PHE A 119 8.22 -6.05 -8.33
CA PHE A 119 8.28 -4.81 -7.58
C PHE A 119 6.91 -4.45 -6.99
N GLN A 120 5.87 -4.41 -7.83
CA GLN A 120 4.51 -4.09 -7.41
C GLN A 120 3.97 -5.09 -6.38
N TRP A 121 4.19 -6.40 -6.62
CA TRP A 121 3.78 -7.44 -5.70
C TRP A 121 4.45 -7.28 -4.32
N GLY A 122 5.75 -7.11 -4.30
CA GLY A 122 6.50 -6.95 -3.05
C GLY A 122 6.09 -5.70 -2.27
N TYR A 123 6.01 -4.54 -2.96
CA TYR A 123 5.60 -3.30 -2.31
C TYR A 123 4.13 -3.27 -1.89
N ARG A 124 3.25 -4.02 -2.56
CA ARG A 124 1.87 -4.18 -2.10
C ARG A 124 1.80 -4.86 -0.74
N ILE A 125 2.59 -5.91 -0.53
CA ILE A 125 2.71 -6.58 0.77
C ILE A 125 3.33 -5.64 1.81
N ILE A 126 4.42 -4.97 1.48
CA ILE A 126 5.15 -4.07 2.38
C ILE A 126 4.25 -2.90 2.82
N ASN A 127 3.53 -2.27 1.90
CA ASN A 127 2.65 -1.15 2.21
C ASN A 127 1.52 -1.56 3.15
N THR A 128 0.88 -2.71 2.90
CA THR A 128 -0.15 -3.24 3.80
C THR A 128 0.42 -3.57 5.18
N ALA A 129 1.58 -4.22 5.24
CA ALA A 129 2.24 -4.54 6.50
C ALA A 129 2.65 -3.26 7.28
N ASN A 130 3.18 -2.26 6.60
CA ASN A 130 3.53 -0.97 7.21
C ASN A 130 2.31 -0.25 7.76
N MET A 131 1.20 -0.27 7.04
CA MET A 131 -0.07 0.31 7.49
C MET A 131 -0.55 -0.36 8.79
N VAL A 132 -0.57 -1.69 8.83
CA VAL A 132 -0.94 -2.48 10.01
C VAL A 132 -0.02 -2.15 11.19
N ILE A 133 1.30 -2.14 10.98
CA ILE A 133 2.28 -1.85 12.04
C ILE A 133 2.10 -0.44 12.58
N SER A 134 1.98 0.55 11.70
CA SER A 134 1.81 1.96 12.11
C SER A 134 0.52 2.20 12.87
N ARG A 135 -0.56 1.56 12.45
CA ARG A 135 -1.88 1.74 13.10
C ARG A 135 -1.99 0.99 14.42
N ALA A 136 -1.33 -0.15 14.58
CA ALA A 136 -1.39 -0.96 15.81
C ALA A 136 -0.87 -0.23 17.07
N ASP A 137 -0.09 0.83 16.87
CA ASP A 137 0.44 1.65 17.98
C ASP A 137 -0.47 2.84 18.34
N ASN A 138 -1.59 3.04 17.63
CA ASN A 138 -2.53 4.10 17.94
C ASN A 138 -3.39 3.76 19.16
N ASP A 139 -3.76 4.80 19.90
CA ASP A 139 -4.70 4.70 21.01
C ASP A 139 -6.13 4.37 20.53
N GLY A 140 -6.91 3.76 21.39
CA GLY A 140 -8.34 3.52 21.17
C GLY A 140 -8.66 2.26 20.36
N ILE A 141 -7.68 1.42 20.00
CA ILE A 141 -7.92 0.15 19.32
C ILE A 141 -8.43 -0.89 20.32
N ASN A 142 -9.53 -1.55 19.97
CA ASN A 142 -10.12 -2.61 20.77
C ASN A 142 -9.44 -3.97 20.47
N TRP A 143 -8.40 -4.29 21.23
CA TRP A 143 -7.72 -5.59 21.18
C TRP A 143 -8.42 -6.68 21.99
N GLY A 144 -9.47 -6.33 22.75
CA GLY A 144 -10.12 -7.20 23.73
C GLY A 144 -9.77 -6.80 25.16
N SER A 145 -9.81 -7.73 26.09
CA SER A 145 -9.58 -7.47 27.53
C SER A 145 -8.52 -8.39 28.13
N GLY A 146 -7.83 -7.88 29.16
CA GLY A 146 -6.86 -8.67 29.93
C GLY A 146 -5.62 -9.08 29.14
N ALA A 147 -5.03 -10.21 29.48
CA ALA A 147 -3.82 -10.74 28.83
C ALA A 147 -4.02 -11.08 27.36
N ASP A 148 -5.25 -11.36 26.94
CA ASP A 148 -5.57 -11.67 25.55
C ASP A 148 -5.40 -10.45 24.61
N ALA A 149 -5.61 -9.24 25.12
CA ALA A 149 -5.44 -8.01 24.33
C ALA A 149 -3.99 -7.86 23.87
N GLU A 150 -3.04 -8.04 24.76
CA GLU A 150 -1.62 -7.96 24.45
C GLU A 150 -1.19 -9.08 23.48
N ASN A 151 -1.66 -10.30 23.70
CA ASN A 151 -1.37 -11.44 22.83
C ASN A 151 -1.89 -11.20 21.40
N ARG A 152 -3.11 -10.68 21.24
CA ARG A 152 -3.70 -10.36 19.93
C ARG A 152 -2.96 -9.26 19.20
N LYS A 153 -2.57 -8.19 19.92
CA LYS A 153 -1.73 -7.13 19.36
C LYS A 153 -0.40 -7.70 18.86
N ASN A 154 0.27 -8.49 19.70
CA ASN A 154 1.55 -9.08 19.38
C ASN A 154 1.47 -10.08 18.23
N GLU A 155 0.41 -10.89 18.13
CA GLU A 155 0.14 -11.77 16.99
C GLU A 155 0.06 -10.99 15.68
N VAL A 156 -0.79 -9.96 15.63
CA VAL A 156 -0.96 -9.09 14.45
C VAL A 156 0.35 -8.45 14.03
N LEU A 157 1.10 -7.89 14.99
CA LEU A 157 2.39 -7.26 14.72
C LEU A 157 3.44 -8.25 14.22
N ALA A 158 3.45 -9.47 14.77
CA ALA A 158 4.36 -10.53 14.34
C ALA A 158 4.07 -10.96 12.90
N GLU A 159 2.80 -11.20 12.56
CA GLU A 159 2.38 -11.53 11.18
C GLU A 159 2.74 -10.41 10.20
N ALA A 160 2.43 -9.16 10.52
CA ALA A 160 2.75 -8.02 9.65
C ALA A 160 4.26 -7.87 9.42
N ARG A 161 5.07 -8.00 10.47
CA ARG A 161 6.54 -7.97 10.35
C ARG A 161 7.09 -9.14 9.54
N PHE A 162 6.52 -10.33 9.71
CA PHE A 162 6.87 -11.50 8.93
C PHE A 162 6.62 -11.26 7.44
N PHE A 163 5.42 -10.82 7.05
CA PHE A 163 5.10 -10.56 5.64
C PHE A 163 5.98 -9.46 5.05
N ARG A 164 6.28 -8.43 5.81
CA ARG A 164 7.18 -7.37 5.39
C ARG A 164 8.58 -7.90 5.09
N ALA A 165 9.14 -8.69 5.99
CA ALA A 165 10.45 -9.32 5.79
C ALA A 165 10.43 -10.30 4.62
N TRP A 166 9.38 -11.10 4.49
CA TRP A 166 9.18 -12.02 3.37
C TRP A 166 9.22 -11.29 2.03
N ALA A 167 8.51 -10.17 1.90
CA ALA A 167 8.44 -9.41 0.66
C ALA A 167 9.77 -8.69 0.33
N TYR A 168 10.53 -8.25 1.32
CA TYR A 168 11.85 -7.66 1.08
C TYR A 168 12.85 -8.67 0.54
N ARG A 169 12.76 -9.93 0.89
CA ARG A 169 13.68 -10.98 0.43
C ARG A 169 13.83 -11.00 -1.10
N PRO A 170 12.77 -11.22 -1.90
CA PRO A 170 12.90 -11.22 -3.36
C PRO A 170 13.23 -9.83 -3.93
N LEU A 171 12.79 -8.75 -3.31
CA LEU A 171 13.14 -7.40 -3.74
C LEU A 171 14.65 -7.13 -3.62
N THR A 172 15.27 -7.55 -2.52
CA THR A 172 16.72 -7.41 -2.33
C THR A 172 17.50 -8.22 -3.36
N TYR A 173 17.06 -9.43 -3.69
CA TYR A 173 17.70 -10.23 -4.75
C TYR A 173 17.57 -9.63 -6.13
N SER A 174 16.42 -8.99 -6.40
CA SER A 174 16.11 -8.52 -7.74
C SER A 174 16.60 -7.10 -8.01
N PHE A 175 16.67 -6.26 -6.99
CA PHE A 175 16.92 -4.81 -7.13
C PHE A 175 18.02 -4.27 -6.23
N GLY A 176 18.52 -5.05 -5.29
CA GLY A 176 19.44 -4.63 -4.28
C GLY A 176 20.71 -4.74 -4.22
#